data_beb6efb15fd7a657a4c4b72e71353360
#
_entry.id   beb6efb15fd7a657a4c4b72e71353360
#
_cell.length_a   1.000
_cell.length_b   1.000
_cell.length_c   1.000
_cell.angle_alpha   90.00
_cell.angle_beta   90.00
_cell.angle_gamma   90.00
#
_symmetry.space_group_name_H-M   'P 1'
#
loop_
_entity.id
_entity.type
_entity.pdbx_description
1 polymer ?
#
loop_
_entity_poly.entity_id
_entity_poly.type
_entity_poly.pdbx_seq_one_letter_code
_entity_poly.pdbx_strand_id
1 'polypeptide(L)'
;EDGRSVKSVNISPFIKWLPGGDTRDFSTDHASGSTSQAANIMEAVDCGAKLLLIDEDRSATNFMIRDRMMKELIKREPITPFTDRVGELFTSCGVSTILVIGGSGEYLAVADRIYLMEDYLIHDVTGRSREICEACGVSPDLPPKTSWTQARTLYSTNFTSYPKGSGSERLEVSDMGFIFIGDEKIDIRGLHDIVSKRQLDALGYMLRWIELRTTDCRV
;
A
#
# COMPACT_ATOMS: atom_id res chain seq x y z
N GLU A 1 -3.87 1.88 -9.24
CA GLU A 1 -3.51 3.26 -9.62
C GLU A 1 -2.20 3.28 -10.38
N ASP A 2 -2.29 2.77 -11.60
CA ASP A 2 -1.16 2.71 -12.51
C ASP A 2 -0.66 4.14 -12.84
N GLY A 3 0.65 4.32 -12.87
CA GLY A 3 1.26 5.61 -13.18
C GLY A 3 1.39 6.61 -12.02
N ARG A 4 0.99 6.25 -10.77
CA ARG A 4 1.16 7.14 -9.64
C ARG A 4 2.64 7.33 -9.24
N SER A 5 2.94 8.44 -8.60
CA SER A 5 4.25 8.66 -7.96
C SER A 5 4.32 7.94 -6.61
N VAL A 6 5.45 7.31 -6.33
CA VAL A 6 5.78 6.69 -5.04
C VAL A 6 7.12 7.25 -4.58
N LYS A 7 7.25 7.58 -3.31
CA LYS A 7 8.49 8.12 -2.73
C LYS A 7 8.85 7.38 -1.45
N SER A 8 10.02 6.73 -1.47
CA SER A 8 10.66 6.11 -0.30
C SER A 8 9.75 5.12 0.46
N VAL A 9 9.20 4.13 -0.25
CA VAL A 9 8.33 3.11 0.34
C VAL A 9 9.00 1.75 0.30
N ASN A 10 8.99 1.01 1.41
CA ASN A 10 9.45 -0.37 1.44
C ASN A 10 8.37 -1.30 0.86
N ILE A 11 8.55 -1.71 -0.40
CA ILE A 11 7.67 -2.68 -1.08
C ILE A 11 8.23 -4.10 -1.08
N SER A 12 9.36 -4.35 -0.43
CA SER A 12 10.05 -5.65 -0.42
C SER A 12 9.22 -6.81 0.13
N PRO A 13 8.21 -6.62 0.98
CA PRO A 13 7.29 -7.70 1.37
C PRO A 13 6.58 -8.35 0.18
N PHE A 14 6.28 -7.56 -0.84
CA PHE A 14 5.56 -8.01 -2.04
C PHE A 14 6.43 -8.08 -3.29
N ILE A 15 7.44 -7.22 -3.41
CA ILE A 15 8.30 -7.12 -4.59
C ILE A 15 9.75 -7.44 -4.18
N LYS A 16 10.20 -8.64 -4.51
CA LYS A 16 11.53 -9.14 -4.08
C LYS A 16 12.69 -8.37 -4.72
N TRP A 17 12.56 -7.99 -5.96
CA TRP A 17 13.57 -7.27 -6.71
C TRP A 17 12.97 -6.51 -7.89
N LEU A 18 13.64 -5.45 -8.31
CA LEU A 18 13.33 -4.67 -9.51
C LEU A 18 14.63 -4.42 -10.28
N PRO A 19 14.59 -4.41 -11.62
CA PRO A 19 15.75 -4.03 -12.41
C PRO A 19 16.18 -2.59 -12.08
N GLY A 20 17.39 -2.43 -11.54
CA GLY A 20 17.95 -1.10 -11.24
C GLY A 20 17.31 -0.33 -10.09
N GLY A 21 16.47 -0.97 -9.27
CA GLY A 21 15.78 -0.33 -8.15
C GLY A 21 15.97 -1.06 -6.82
N ASP A 22 15.88 -0.30 -5.71
CA ASP A 22 15.81 -0.84 -4.36
C ASP A 22 14.34 -0.98 -3.95
N THR A 23 13.93 -2.20 -3.60
CA THR A 23 12.56 -2.49 -3.15
C THR A 23 12.31 -2.13 -1.69
N ARG A 24 13.37 -1.86 -0.91
CA ARG A 24 13.28 -1.41 0.48
C ARG A 24 13.15 0.10 0.59
N ASP A 25 13.59 0.81 -0.43
CA ASP A 25 13.49 2.26 -0.54
C ASP A 25 13.03 2.63 -1.97
N PHE A 26 11.84 2.17 -2.29
CA PHE A 26 11.29 2.30 -3.63
C PHE A 26 10.78 3.70 -3.89
N SER A 27 11.28 4.29 -4.97
CA SER A 27 10.84 5.58 -5.48
C SER A 27 10.68 5.54 -6.99
N THR A 28 9.60 6.09 -7.48
CA THR A 28 9.32 6.24 -8.92
C THR A 28 8.30 7.35 -9.15
N ASP A 29 8.33 7.97 -10.31
CA ASP A 29 7.30 8.93 -10.73
C ASP A 29 6.14 8.23 -11.47
N HIS A 30 6.34 6.98 -11.91
CA HIS A 30 5.38 6.21 -12.68
C HIS A 30 5.36 4.75 -12.21
N ALA A 31 4.65 4.47 -11.13
CA ALA A 31 4.52 3.11 -10.62
C ALA A 31 3.64 2.26 -11.55
N SER A 32 4.03 1.01 -11.78
CA SER A 32 3.12 0.02 -12.39
C SER A 32 2.00 -0.34 -11.43
N GLY A 33 0.91 -0.94 -11.91
CA GLY A 33 -0.21 -1.35 -11.06
C GLY A 33 0.22 -2.19 -9.86
N SER A 34 1.11 -3.18 -10.07
CA SER A 34 1.60 -4.04 -8.98
C SER A 34 2.47 -3.30 -7.95
N THR A 35 3.38 -2.43 -8.41
CA THR A 35 4.23 -1.65 -7.50
C THR A 35 3.45 -0.56 -6.78
N SER A 36 2.46 0.04 -7.45
CA SER A 36 1.54 0.99 -6.86
C SER A 36 0.70 0.35 -5.74
N GLN A 37 0.14 -0.84 -6.01
CA GLN A 37 -0.68 -1.55 -5.03
C GLN A 37 0.16 -2.04 -3.84
N ALA A 38 1.38 -2.54 -4.08
CA ALA A 38 2.32 -2.88 -3.02
C ALA A 38 2.62 -1.66 -2.13
N ALA A 39 2.90 -0.50 -2.74
CA ALA A 39 3.17 0.73 -2.02
C ALA A 39 1.95 1.19 -1.20
N ASN A 40 0.73 1.16 -1.76
CA ASN A 40 -0.50 1.53 -1.05
C ASN A 40 -0.72 0.69 0.21
N ILE A 41 -0.51 -0.62 0.12
CA ILE A 41 -0.66 -1.51 1.29
C ILE A 41 0.40 -1.18 2.33
N MET A 42 1.66 -1.01 1.93
CA MET A 42 2.74 -0.68 2.87
C MET A 42 2.54 0.68 3.53
N GLU A 43 2.11 1.69 2.78
CA GLU A 43 1.76 3.01 3.32
C GLU A 43 0.58 2.92 4.31
N ALA A 44 -0.43 2.12 4.00
CA ALA A 44 -1.54 1.89 4.92
C ALA A 44 -1.08 1.21 6.23
N VAL A 45 -0.20 0.21 6.14
CA VAL A 45 0.42 -0.45 7.30
C VAL A 45 1.22 0.54 8.14
N ASP A 46 2.05 1.36 7.49
CA ASP A 46 2.85 2.40 8.15
C ASP A 46 1.97 3.46 8.85
N CYS A 47 0.82 3.77 8.27
CA CYS A 47 -0.18 4.66 8.88
C CYS A 47 -1.01 3.99 9.99
N GLY A 48 -0.76 2.72 10.29
CA GLY A 48 -1.44 2.00 11.38
C GLY A 48 -2.84 1.47 11.01
N ALA A 49 -3.14 1.29 9.73
CA ALA A 49 -4.38 0.67 9.29
C ALA A 49 -4.59 -0.69 9.96
N LYS A 50 -5.83 -0.99 10.34
CA LYS A 50 -6.23 -2.27 10.96
C LYS A 50 -7.12 -3.11 10.05
N LEU A 51 -7.58 -2.52 8.97
CA LEU A 51 -8.45 -3.18 7.99
C LEU A 51 -8.12 -2.69 6.59
N LEU A 52 -7.98 -3.62 5.66
CA LEU A 52 -7.94 -3.36 4.23
C LEU A 52 -9.26 -3.81 3.60
N LEU A 53 -9.81 -2.98 2.74
CA LEU A 53 -10.96 -3.30 1.88
C LEU A 53 -10.44 -3.37 0.46
N ILE A 54 -10.52 -4.55 -0.16
CA ILE A 54 -9.93 -4.80 -1.47
C ILE A 54 -10.98 -5.40 -2.40
N ASP A 55 -11.06 -4.84 -3.61
CA ASP A 55 -11.82 -5.38 -4.73
C ASP A 55 -10.82 -6.01 -5.72
N GLU A 56 -10.90 -7.32 -5.93
CA GLU A 56 -9.98 -8.06 -6.79
C GLU A 56 -10.06 -7.59 -8.24
N ASP A 57 -11.26 -7.31 -8.73
CA ASP A 57 -11.50 -6.89 -10.11
C ASP A 57 -10.91 -5.48 -10.40
N ARG A 58 -10.69 -4.68 -9.35
CA ARG A 58 -10.07 -3.35 -9.41
C ARG A 58 -8.59 -3.34 -9.09
N SER A 59 -8.03 -4.51 -8.83
CA SER A 59 -6.65 -4.69 -8.37
C SER A 59 -5.75 -5.21 -9.51
N ALA A 60 -4.44 -5.06 -9.35
CA ALA A 60 -3.47 -5.61 -10.28
C ALA A 60 -3.48 -7.15 -10.19
N THR A 61 -3.98 -7.83 -11.21
CA THR A 61 -4.19 -9.28 -11.20
C THR A 61 -2.94 -10.06 -10.79
N ASN A 62 -1.78 -9.71 -11.34
CA ASN A 62 -0.52 -10.38 -11.04
C ASN A 62 0.00 -10.12 -9.63
N PHE A 63 -0.44 -9.04 -8.99
CA PHE A 63 -0.19 -8.76 -7.58
C PHE A 63 -1.13 -9.53 -6.67
N MET A 64 -2.40 -9.65 -7.06
CA MET A 64 -3.40 -10.32 -6.24
C MET A 64 -3.16 -11.82 -6.18
N ILE A 65 -2.84 -12.45 -7.31
CA ILE A 65 -2.76 -13.90 -7.43
C ILE A 65 -1.74 -14.34 -8.49
N ARG A 66 -1.13 -15.49 -8.25
CA ARG A 66 -0.42 -16.28 -9.25
C ARG A 66 -0.92 -17.72 -9.18
N ASP A 67 -1.61 -18.15 -10.21
CA ASP A 67 -2.04 -19.54 -10.31
C ASP A 67 -0.84 -20.51 -10.39
N ARG A 68 -1.11 -21.78 -10.10
CA ARG A 68 -0.07 -22.82 -10.03
C ARG A 68 0.70 -22.99 -11.35
N MET A 69 0.04 -22.89 -12.50
CA MET A 69 0.69 -23.06 -13.80
C MET A 69 1.64 -21.89 -14.07
N MET A 70 1.24 -20.68 -13.75
CA MET A 70 2.11 -19.49 -13.87
C MET A 70 3.29 -19.54 -12.90
N LYS A 71 3.11 -20.03 -11.68
CA LYS A 71 4.22 -20.26 -10.71
C LYS A 71 5.24 -21.28 -11.23
N GLU A 72 4.77 -22.34 -11.92
CA GLU A 72 5.66 -23.32 -12.56
C GLU A 72 6.37 -22.77 -13.80
N LEU A 73 5.71 -21.94 -14.58
CA LEU A 73 6.26 -21.36 -15.81
C LEU A 73 7.29 -20.27 -15.50
N ILE A 74 7.00 -19.36 -14.54
CA ILE A 74 7.80 -18.18 -14.23
C ILE A 74 8.65 -18.46 -12.99
N LYS A 75 9.85 -19.01 -13.18
CA LYS A 75 10.75 -19.37 -12.06
C LYS A 75 11.42 -18.17 -11.37
N ARG A 76 11.53 -17.02 -12.03
CA ARG A 76 12.09 -15.78 -11.47
C ARG A 76 11.01 -14.71 -11.31
N GLU A 77 9.94 -15.05 -10.57
CA GLU A 77 8.88 -14.11 -10.28
C GLU A 77 9.31 -13.11 -9.18
N PRO A 78 9.35 -11.80 -9.49
CA PRO A 78 9.69 -10.79 -8.50
C PRO A 78 8.54 -10.53 -7.52
N ILE A 79 7.30 -10.79 -7.93
CA ILE A 79 6.11 -10.52 -7.13
C ILE A 79 5.80 -11.71 -6.22
N THR A 80 5.65 -11.44 -4.93
CA THR A 80 4.99 -12.36 -4.01
C THR A 80 3.52 -11.94 -3.95
N PRO A 81 2.59 -12.75 -4.46
CA PRO A 81 1.20 -12.34 -4.56
C PRO A 81 0.55 -12.12 -3.19
N PHE A 82 -0.50 -11.31 -3.19
CA PHE A 82 -1.22 -10.97 -1.96
C PHE A 82 -1.81 -12.20 -1.27
N THR A 83 -2.29 -13.21 -2.04
CA THR A 83 -2.74 -14.50 -1.50
C THR A 83 -1.72 -15.16 -0.59
N ASP A 84 -0.43 -15.04 -0.91
CA ASP A 84 0.64 -15.70 -0.15
C ASP A 84 1.04 -14.88 1.09
N ARG A 85 0.65 -13.59 1.17
CA ARG A 85 1.04 -12.65 2.23
C ARG A 85 -0.08 -12.24 3.18
N VAL A 86 -1.34 -12.41 2.80
CA VAL A 86 -2.48 -11.91 3.58
C VAL A 86 -2.53 -12.46 5.01
N GLY A 87 -2.21 -13.74 5.20
CA GLY A 87 -2.15 -14.34 6.53
C GLY A 87 -1.01 -13.80 7.40
N GLU A 88 0.16 -13.54 6.79
CA GLU A 88 1.30 -12.93 7.48
C GLU A 88 1.02 -11.47 7.84
N LEU A 89 0.34 -10.72 6.96
CA LEU A 89 -0.08 -9.36 7.22
C LEU A 89 -0.95 -9.26 8.48
N PHE A 90 -1.88 -10.20 8.65
CA PHE A 90 -2.68 -10.30 9.87
C PHE A 90 -1.83 -10.66 11.10
N THR A 91 -1.03 -11.73 11.01
CA THR A 91 -0.29 -12.23 12.18
C THR A 91 0.85 -11.32 12.60
N SER A 92 1.47 -10.58 11.68
CA SER A 92 2.63 -9.72 11.96
C SER A 92 2.26 -8.25 12.20
N CYS A 93 1.22 -7.73 11.52
CA CYS A 93 0.82 -6.32 11.59
C CYS A 93 -0.54 -6.11 12.27
N GLY A 94 -1.30 -7.19 12.52
CA GLY A 94 -2.65 -7.10 13.07
C GLY A 94 -3.63 -6.42 12.10
N VAL A 95 -3.41 -6.57 10.80
CA VAL A 95 -4.23 -5.97 9.75
C VAL A 95 -5.16 -7.03 9.17
N SER A 96 -6.46 -6.86 9.35
CA SER A 96 -7.49 -7.70 8.75
C SER A 96 -7.75 -7.28 7.30
N THR A 97 -8.27 -8.21 6.50
CA THR A 97 -8.64 -7.92 5.10
C THR A 97 -10.07 -8.39 4.83
N ILE A 98 -10.86 -7.53 4.20
CA ILE A 98 -12.11 -7.91 3.53
C ILE A 98 -11.87 -7.81 2.04
N LEU A 99 -12.05 -8.92 1.35
CA LEU A 99 -11.78 -9.03 -0.08
C LEU A 99 -13.04 -9.43 -0.82
N VAL A 100 -13.39 -8.69 -1.87
CA VAL A 100 -14.41 -9.07 -2.84
C VAL A 100 -13.71 -9.76 -4.01
N ILE A 101 -14.13 -10.96 -4.34
CA ILE A 101 -13.54 -11.76 -5.42
C ILE A 101 -14.63 -12.22 -6.40
N GLY A 102 -14.29 -12.21 -7.70
CA GLY A 102 -15.15 -12.72 -8.76
C GLY A 102 -14.68 -14.07 -9.34
N GLY A 103 -13.38 -14.35 -9.34
CA GLY A 103 -12.82 -15.50 -10.05
C GLY A 103 -11.64 -16.22 -9.40
N SER A 104 -11.04 -15.66 -8.37
CA SER A 104 -9.77 -16.17 -7.79
C SER A 104 -10.03 -17.17 -6.66
N GLY A 105 -10.25 -18.44 -7.01
CA GLY A 105 -10.56 -19.51 -6.05
C GLY A 105 -9.48 -19.81 -5.02
N GLU A 106 -8.23 -19.44 -5.26
CA GLU A 106 -7.12 -19.64 -4.32
C GLU A 106 -7.31 -18.89 -2.99
N TYR A 107 -8.07 -17.80 -3.01
CA TYR A 107 -8.44 -17.07 -1.77
C TYR A 107 -9.29 -17.91 -0.82
N LEU A 108 -10.00 -18.92 -1.31
CA LEU A 108 -10.77 -19.83 -0.48
C LEU A 108 -9.90 -20.63 0.51
N ALA A 109 -8.64 -20.88 0.14
CA ALA A 109 -7.69 -21.61 0.99
C ALA A 109 -7.09 -20.75 2.10
N VAL A 110 -7.03 -19.43 1.95
CA VAL A 110 -6.38 -18.51 2.91
C VAL A 110 -7.36 -17.72 3.76
N ALA A 111 -8.63 -17.68 3.39
CA ALA A 111 -9.66 -16.92 4.11
C ALA A 111 -10.14 -17.64 5.37
N ASP A 112 -10.30 -16.91 6.48
CA ASP A 112 -10.89 -17.43 7.72
C ASP A 112 -12.41 -17.61 7.60
N ARG A 113 -13.07 -16.69 6.87
CA ARG A 113 -14.51 -16.69 6.62
C ARG A 113 -14.81 -16.40 5.17
N ILE A 114 -15.77 -17.10 4.60
CA ILE A 114 -16.17 -16.99 3.21
C ILE A 114 -17.67 -16.82 3.12
N TYR A 115 -18.10 -15.75 2.48
CA TYR A 115 -19.50 -15.42 2.26
C TYR A 115 -19.79 -15.40 0.77
N LEU A 116 -20.79 -16.14 0.35
CA LEU A 116 -21.32 -16.13 -1.01
C LEU A 116 -22.47 -15.13 -1.09
N MET A 117 -22.44 -14.25 -2.09
CA MET A 117 -23.55 -13.40 -2.46
C MET A 117 -24.36 -14.10 -3.56
N GLU A 118 -25.57 -14.52 -3.25
CA GLU A 118 -26.50 -15.15 -4.21
C GLU A 118 -27.87 -14.50 -4.06
N ASP A 119 -28.45 -14.05 -5.16
CA ASP A 119 -29.74 -13.34 -5.19
C ASP A 119 -29.84 -12.19 -4.17
N TYR A 120 -28.76 -11.42 -4.02
CA TYR A 120 -28.60 -10.33 -3.03
C TYR A 120 -28.68 -10.76 -1.56
N LEU A 121 -28.56 -12.05 -1.28
CA LEU A 121 -28.48 -12.62 0.05
C LEU A 121 -27.06 -13.09 0.37
N ILE A 122 -26.68 -13.00 1.64
CA ILE A 122 -25.36 -13.42 2.13
C ILE A 122 -25.48 -14.79 2.75
N HIS A 123 -24.68 -15.75 2.29
CA HIS A 123 -24.61 -17.10 2.81
C HIS A 123 -23.20 -17.41 3.32
N ASP A 124 -23.07 -17.88 4.55
CA ASP A 124 -21.78 -18.40 5.06
C ASP A 124 -21.51 -19.75 4.39
N VAL A 125 -20.50 -19.81 3.55
CA VAL A 125 -20.07 -21.01 2.82
C VAL A 125 -18.67 -21.47 3.23
N THR A 126 -18.18 -21.02 4.38
CA THR A 126 -16.82 -21.31 4.87
C THR A 126 -16.53 -22.81 4.93
N GLY A 127 -17.46 -23.62 5.48
CA GLY A 127 -17.28 -25.06 5.60
C GLY A 127 -17.19 -25.73 4.23
N ARG A 128 -18.16 -25.43 3.34
CA ARG A 128 -18.19 -25.95 1.96
C ARG A 128 -16.93 -25.58 1.17
N SER A 129 -16.45 -24.36 1.32
CA SER A 129 -15.24 -23.91 0.63
C SER A 129 -13.99 -24.68 1.06
N ARG A 130 -13.87 -25.05 2.34
CA ARG A 130 -12.79 -25.91 2.82
C ARG A 130 -12.83 -27.30 2.23
N GLU A 131 -14.01 -27.92 2.18
CA GLU A 131 -14.21 -29.23 1.53
C GLU A 131 -13.80 -29.19 0.04
N ILE A 132 -14.13 -28.11 -0.66
CA ILE A 132 -13.73 -27.91 -2.06
C ILE A 132 -12.21 -27.78 -2.19
N CYS A 133 -11.56 -26.98 -1.33
CA CYS A 133 -10.10 -26.82 -1.33
C CYS A 133 -9.38 -28.16 -1.08
N GLU A 134 -9.86 -28.95 -0.13
CA GLU A 134 -9.32 -30.29 0.15
C GLU A 134 -9.49 -31.24 -1.04
N ALA A 135 -10.68 -31.27 -1.66
CA ALA A 135 -10.96 -32.10 -2.82
C ALA A 135 -10.12 -31.72 -4.05
N CYS A 136 -9.83 -30.42 -4.22
CA CYS A 136 -9.01 -29.91 -5.32
C CYS A 136 -7.50 -29.93 -5.00
N GLY A 137 -7.09 -30.32 -3.79
CA GLY A 137 -5.69 -30.30 -3.37
C GLY A 137 -5.08 -28.90 -3.32
N VAL A 138 -5.89 -27.87 -3.03
CA VAL A 138 -5.45 -26.47 -2.92
C VAL A 138 -5.06 -26.22 -1.48
N SER A 139 -3.83 -25.78 -1.27
CA SER A 139 -3.32 -25.35 0.03
C SER A 139 -2.60 -24.00 -0.10
N PRO A 140 -2.60 -23.18 0.97
CA PRO A 140 -1.89 -21.90 0.94
C PRO A 140 -0.38 -22.12 0.76
N ASP A 141 0.23 -21.32 -0.12
CA ASP A 141 1.67 -21.17 -0.14
C ASP A 141 2.10 -20.26 1.02
N LEU A 142 3.09 -20.70 1.77
CA LEU A 142 3.65 -19.91 2.86
C LEU A 142 5.06 -19.45 2.48
N PRO A 143 5.21 -18.25 1.94
CA PRO A 143 6.53 -17.72 1.60
C PRO A 143 7.33 -17.46 2.90
N PRO A 144 8.67 -17.32 2.81
CA PRO A 144 9.49 -16.94 3.95
C PRO A 144 8.96 -15.66 4.61
N LYS A 145 9.01 -15.62 5.95
CA LYS A 145 8.63 -14.43 6.72
C LYS A 145 9.40 -13.20 6.26
N THR A 146 8.75 -12.06 6.27
CA THR A 146 9.34 -10.79 5.86
C THR A 146 9.27 -9.74 6.97
N SER A 147 10.02 -8.65 6.80
CA SER A 147 9.90 -7.48 7.66
C SER A 147 8.87 -6.52 7.09
N TRP A 148 7.79 -6.28 7.81
CA TRP A 148 6.68 -5.45 7.41
C TRP A 148 6.86 -3.97 7.74
N THR A 149 7.66 -3.69 8.76
CA THR A 149 7.83 -2.32 9.25
C THR A 149 9.24 -1.84 8.97
N GLN A 150 9.34 -0.68 8.37
CA GLN A 150 10.58 0.09 8.34
C GLN A 150 10.33 1.33 9.20
N ALA A 151 11.08 1.46 10.30
CA ALA A 151 11.04 2.68 11.08
C ALA A 151 11.49 3.85 10.20
N ARG A 152 10.61 4.79 9.94
CA ARG A 152 10.93 6.04 9.25
C ARG A 152 11.54 7.01 10.25
N THR A 153 12.55 7.73 9.85
CA THR A 153 13.14 8.79 10.65
C THR A 153 12.93 10.09 9.91
N LEU A 154 12.24 11.03 10.56
CA LEU A 154 12.17 12.41 10.08
C LEU A 154 13.36 13.17 10.65
N TYR A 155 14.15 13.76 9.78
CA TYR A 155 15.26 14.64 10.17
C TYR A 155 14.82 16.09 10.05
N SER A 156 15.26 16.92 10.98
CA SER A 156 15.03 18.38 10.91
C SER A 156 15.55 18.97 9.61
N THR A 157 16.61 18.39 9.04
CA THR A 157 17.17 18.76 7.73
C THR A 157 16.25 18.46 6.54
N ASN A 158 15.24 17.61 6.68
CA ASN A 158 14.27 17.37 5.61
C ASN A 158 13.34 18.58 5.37
N PHE A 159 13.32 19.54 6.30
CA PHE A 159 12.47 20.72 6.29
C PHE A 159 13.26 22.02 6.22
N THR A 160 14.49 21.99 5.71
CA THR A 160 15.45 23.12 5.81
C THR A 160 15.24 24.22 4.78
N SER A 161 14.06 24.38 4.24
CA SER A 161 13.79 25.46 3.27
C SER A 161 13.85 26.89 3.85
N TYR A 162 14.16 27.06 5.15
CA TYR A 162 14.20 28.37 5.78
C TYR A 162 15.50 28.66 6.51
N PRO A 163 16.18 29.76 6.18
CA PRO A 163 17.14 30.35 7.09
C PRO A 163 16.39 30.78 8.36
N LYS A 164 16.75 30.22 9.51
CA LYS A 164 16.23 30.69 10.80
C LYS A 164 16.45 32.19 10.91
N GLY A 165 15.36 32.97 10.86
CA GLY A 165 15.40 34.42 11.03
C GLY A 165 14.95 35.26 9.82
N SER A 166 14.67 34.72 8.66
CA SER A 166 14.00 35.47 7.58
C SER A 166 12.49 35.44 7.83
N GLY A 167 11.90 36.58 8.14
CA GLY A 167 10.49 36.73 8.52
C GLY A 167 9.44 36.44 7.45
N SER A 168 9.72 35.55 6.51
CA SER A 168 8.82 35.12 5.46
C SER A 168 8.38 33.68 5.65
N GLU A 169 7.46 33.49 6.58
CA GLU A 169 6.73 32.23 6.73
C GLU A 169 5.66 32.08 5.63
N ARG A 170 6.09 31.97 4.38
CA ARG A 170 5.15 31.80 3.28
C ARG A 170 4.62 30.37 3.28
N LEU A 171 3.38 30.18 3.67
CA LEU A 171 2.57 29.00 3.34
C LEU A 171 1.52 29.46 2.35
N GLU A 172 1.59 28.99 1.14
CA GLU A 172 0.63 29.31 0.08
C GLU A 172 0.17 28.03 -0.61
N VAL A 173 -1.11 27.91 -0.78
CA VAL A 173 -1.72 26.85 -1.58
C VAL A 173 -2.22 27.45 -2.87
N SER A 174 -1.57 27.08 -3.97
CA SER A 174 -1.95 27.53 -5.30
C SER A 174 -2.83 26.48 -5.95
N ASP A 175 -4.03 26.89 -6.26
CA ASP A 175 -5.04 26.09 -7.00
C ASP A 175 -5.07 24.58 -6.65
N MET A 176 -5.54 23.68 -6.80
CA MET A 176 -5.58 22.26 -6.48
C MET A 176 -4.30 21.48 -6.85
N GLY A 177 -3.20 22.17 -7.14
CA GLY A 177 -2.02 21.50 -7.71
C GLY A 177 -0.75 21.54 -6.87
N PHE A 178 -0.58 22.55 -6.01
CA PHE A 178 0.70 22.77 -5.33
C PHE A 178 0.52 23.37 -3.93
N ILE A 179 1.39 22.92 -3.01
CA ILE A 179 1.60 23.58 -1.73
C ILE A 179 3.00 24.21 -1.77
N PHE A 180 3.09 25.49 -1.42
CA PHE A 180 4.36 26.18 -1.24
C PHE A 180 4.64 26.37 0.23
N ILE A 181 5.80 25.88 0.67
CA ILE A 181 6.33 26.11 2.02
C ILE A 181 7.67 26.81 1.81
N GLY A 182 7.72 28.11 2.07
CA GLY A 182 8.86 28.94 1.70
C GLY A 182 9.10 28.97 0.21
N ASP A 183 10.30 28.60 -0.20
CA ASP A 183 10.70 28.51 -1.57
C ASP A 183 10.45 27.11 -2.20
N GLU A 184 10.09 26.13 -1.37
CA GLU A 184 9.81 24.77 -1.82
C GLU A 184 8.41 24.65 -2.39
N LYS A 185 8.31 23.95 -3.53
CA LYS A 185 7.09 23.65 -4.24
C LYS A 185 6.78 22.17 -4.18
N ILE A 186 5.73 21.80 -3.46
CA ILE A 186 5.25 20.42 -3.33
C ILE A 186 4.17 20.19 -4.37
N ASP A 187 4.41 19.27 -5.30
CA ASP A 187 3.43 18.86 -6.31
C ASP A 187 2.47 17.82 -5.71
N ILE A 188 1.19 18.16 -5.67
CA ILE A 188 0.13 17.32 -5.10
C ILE A 188 -0.88 16.86 -6.14
N ARG A 189 -0.63 17.10 -7.42
CA ARG A 189 -1.54 16.72 -8.51
C ARG A 189 -1.78 15.20 -8.61
N GLY A 190 -0.89 14.39 -8.02
CA GLY A 190 -1.06 12.94 -7.90
C GLY A 190 -1.96 12.49 -6.75
N LEU A 191 -2.46 13.40 -5.91
CA LEU A 191 -3.34 13.07 -4.78
C LEU A 191 -4.80 13.23 -5.21
N HIS A 192 -5.40 12.16 -5.72
CA HIS A 192 -6.77 12.19 -6.28
C HIS A 192 -7.88 12.34 -5.22
N ASP A 193 -7.60 12.04 -3.95
CA ASP A 193 -8.56 12.13 -2.86
C ASP A 193 -8.76 13.55 -2.33
N ILE A 194 -7.96 14.51 -2.82
CA ILE A 194 -8.10 15.90 -2.45
C ILE A 194 -9.10 16.58 -3.37
N VAL A 195 -10.25 16.90 -2.83
CA VAL A 195 -11.39 17.46 -3.59
C VAL A 195 -11.68 18.93 -3.28
N SER A 196 -10.94 19.56 -2.34
CA SER A 196 -11.15 20.96 -2.01
C SER A 196 -9.88 21.69 -1.60
N LYS A 197 -9.83 22.98 -1.89
CA LYS A 197 -8.73 23.85 -1.46
C LYS A 197 -8.55 23.85 0.07
N ARG A 198 -9.63 23.72 0.84
CA ARG A 198 -9.58 23.70 2.31
C ARG A 198 -8.83 22.46 2.84
N GLN A 199 -8.93 21.32 2.16
CA GLN A 199 -8.13 20.15 2.50
C GLN A 199 -6.63 20.41 2.27
N LEU A 200 -6.29 21.10 1.18
CA LEU A 200 -4.92 21.49 0.89
C LEU A 200 -4.36 22.51 1.87
N ASP A 201 -5.17 23.52 2.23
CA ASP A 201 -4.79 24.48 3.26
C ASP A 201 -4.50 23.73 4.58
N ALA A 202 -5.36 22.78 4.96
CA ALA A 202 -5.16 21.95 6.16
C ALA A 202 -3.86 21.13 6.08
N LEU A 203 -3.58 20.47 4.94
CA LEU A 203 -2.33 19.73 4.74
C LEU A 203 -1.11 20.65 4.82
N GLY A 204 -1.15 21.83 4.24
CA GLY A 204 -0.07 22.80 4.35
C GLY A 204 0.21 23.18 5.80
N TYR A 205 -0.82 23.47 6.59
CA TYR A 205 -0.68 23.74 8.03
C TYR A 205 -0.18 22.53 8.82
N MET A 206 -0.60 21.31 8.47
CA MET A 206 -0.09 20.07 9.10
C MET A 206 1.41 19.89 8.83
N LEU A 207 1.82 20.07 7.56
CA LEU A 207 3.26 20.00 7.21
C LEU A 207 4.07 21.06 7.96
N ARG A 208 3.55 22.28 8.03
CA ARG A 208 4.19 23.36 8.80
C ARG A 208 4.28 23.03 10.29
N TRP A 209 3.23 22.43 10.85
CA TRP A 209 3.21 22.00 12.24
C TRP A 209 4.25 20.91 12.52
N ILE A 210 4.40 19.93 11.61
CA ILE A 210 5.42 18.88 11.69
C ILE A 210 6.81 19.51 11.64
N GLU A 211 7.09 20.38 10.66
CA GLU A 211 8.35 21.09 10.50
C GLU A 211 8.79 21.79 11.80
N LEU A 212 7.88 22.56 12.41
CA LEU A 212 8.16 23.32 13.63
C LEU A 212 8.44 22.43 14.85
N ARG A 213 8.06 21.15 14.81
CA ARG A 213 8.18 20.21 15.95
C ARG A 213 9.14 19.07 15.70
N THR A 214 9.64 18.94 14.48
CA THR A 214 10.60 17.86 14.15
C THR A 214 11.95 18.18 14.77
N THR A 215 12.33 17.34 15.72
CA THR A 215 13.66 17.29 16.33
C THR A 215 14.18 15.89 16.15
N ASP A 216 14.63 15.54 14.94
CA ASP A 216 15.22 14.24 14.57
C ASP A 216 14.56 13.04 15.28
N CYS A 217 13.26 12.86 15.05
CA CYS A 217 12.48 11.81 15.68
C CYS A 217 12.21 10.64 14.74
N ARG A 218 12.13 9.44 15.29
CA ARG A 218 11.56 8.27 14.60
C ARG A 218 10.03 8.37 14.62
N VAL A 219 9.42 8.15 13.48
CA VAL A 219 7.97 8.07 13.29
C VAL A 219 7.56 6.61 13.17
#